data_9d48e3e6932e6d4e3b8c6bf773abeeeb
#
_entry.id   9d48e3e6932e6d4e3b8c6bf773abeeeb
#
_cell.length_a   1.000
_cell.length_b   1.000
_cell.length_c   1.000
_cell.angle_alpha   90.00
_cell.angle_beta   90.00
_cell.angle_gamma   90.00
#
_symmetry.space_group_name_H-M   'P 1'
#
loop_
_entity.id
_entity.type
_entity.pdbx_description
1 polymer ?
#
loop_
_entity_poly.entity_id
_entity_poly.type
_entity_poly.pdbx_seq_one_letter_code
_entity_poly.pdbx_strand_id
1 'polypeptide(L)'
;MKKLLIFMMISMGLGLSSCKEESPDPVYLAGIAAKGYYDLLLEGKYEEYVAGFNQPYRIPKGYHEQLVLNAEMYVEQQQKEHAGMKKIDVLNAKADTARHVADVFLQVAYGDSTKEQIVVPMVEVKGEWKMR
;
A
#
# COMPACT_ATOMS: atom_id res chain seq x y z
N MET A 1 22.58 -28.16 -39.88
CA MET A 1 23.80 -28.10 -39.12
C MET A 1 24.12 -26.69 -38.69
N LYS A 2 24.21 -25.79 -39.63
CA LYS A 2 24.47 -24.41 -39.28
C LYS A 2 23.38 -23.82 -38.43
N LYS A 3 22.20 -24.29 -38.61
CA LYS A 3 21.03 -23.81 -37.85
C LYS A 3 21.13 -24.12 -36.37
N LEU A 4 21.80 -25.19 -36.05
CA LEU A 4 21.96 -25.58 -34.65
C LEU A 4 22.80 -24.59 -33.90
N LEU A 5 23.81 -24.07 -34.52
CA LEU A 5 24.69 -23.10 -33.88
C LEU A 5 23.96 -21.83 -33.52
N ILE A 6 23.14 -21.37 -34.45
CA ILE A 6 22.37 -20.16 -34.22
C ILE A 6 21.41 -20.35 -33.05
N PHE A 7 20.83 -21.52 -32.98
CA PHE A 7 19.88 -21.82 -31.93
C PHE A 7 20.53 -21.77 -30.54
N MET A 8 21.73 -22.26 -30.44
CA MET A 8 22.45 -22.24 -29.17
C MET A 8 22.74 -20.84 -28.71
N MET A 9 23.04 -19.96 -29.61
CA MET A 9 23.35 -18.58 -29.26
C MET A 9 22.14 -17.89 -28.66
N ILE A 10 20.99 -18.19 -29.18
CA ILE A 10 19.77 -17.58 -28.70
C ILE A 10 19.50 -17.97 -27.25
N SER A 11 19.69 -19.24 -26.94
CA SER A 11 19.42 -19.70 -25.60
C SER A 11 20.34 -19.07 -24.56
N MET A 12 21.57 -18.79 -24.96
CA MET A 12 22.50 -18.13 -24.05
C MET A 12 22.07 -16.71 -23.72
N GLY A 13 21.56 -16.03 -24.74
CA GLY A 13 21.12 -14.67 -24.53
C GLY A 13 19.99 -14.56 -23.52
N LEU A 14 19.08 -15.52 -23.56
CA LEU A 14 17.99 -15.52 -22.64
C LEU A 14 18.41 -15.72 -21.20
N GLY A 15 19.41 -16.56 -20.97
CA GLY A 15 19.91 -16.79 -19.64
C GLY A 15 20.49 -15.55 -18.99
N LEU A 16 21.11 -14.70 -19.78
CA LEU A 16 21.73 -13.52 -19.23
C LEU A 16 20.72 -12.48 -18.76
N SER A 17 19.62 -12.34 -19.47
CA SER A 17 18.65 -11.32 -19.10
C SER A 17 17.93 -11.63 -17.82
N SER A 18 17.80 -12.88 -17.47
CA SER A 18 17.06 -13.27 -16.26
C SER A 18 17.84 -13.03 -14.99
N CYS A 19 19.11 -12.73 -15.07
CA CYS A 19 19.94 -12.59 -13.89
C CYS A 19 19.93 -11.19 -13.29
N LYS A 20 19.15 -10.28 -13.85
CA LYS A 20 19.20 -8.88 -13.42
C LYS A 20 17.96 -8.49 -12.65
N GLU A 21 17.68 -9.23 -11.64
CA GLU A 21 16.57 -8.88 -10.77
C GLU A 21 17.01 -7.91 -9.70
N GLU A 22 16.23 -6.90 -9.51
CA GLU A 22 16.50 -5.90 -8.50
C GLU A 22 15.37 -5.89 -7.49
N SER A 23 15.74 -5.62 -6.25
CA SER A 23 14.75 -5.48 -5.20
C SER A 23 13.88 -4.25 -5.46
N PRO A 24 12.57 -4.32 -5.23
CA PRO A 24 11.73 -3.14 -5.37
C PRO A 24 12.18 -2.04 -4.42
N ASP A 25 11.97 -0.80 -4.84
CA ASP A 25 12.30 0.37 -4.03
C ASP A 25 11.42 0.39 -2.79
N PRO A 26 11.99 0.56 -1.58
CA PRO A 26 11.19 0.66 -0.35
C PRO A 26 10.13 1.75 -0.42
N VAL A 27 10.43 2.86 -1.07
CA VAL A 27 9.47 3.95 -1.24
C VAL A 27 8.25 3.47 -2.02
N TYR A 28 8.50 2.75 -3.09
CA TYR A 28 7.43 2.20 -3.92
C TYR A 28 6.59 1.20 -3.14
N LEU A 29 7.24 0.32 -2.39
CA LEU A 29 6.53 -0.68 -1.60
C LEU A 29 5.67 -0.06 -0.51
N ALA A 30 6.19 0.99 0.15
CA ALA A 30 5.41 1.70 1.16
C ALA A 30 4.17 2.34 0.54
N GLY A 31 4.34 2.92 -0.65
CA GLY A 31 3.22 3.54 -1.37
C GLY A 31 2.14 2.53 -1.73
N ILE A 32 2.54 1.38 -2.26
CA ILE A 32 1.58 0.32 -2.60
C ILE A 32 0.85 -0.17 -1.35
N ALA A 33 1.57 -0.35 -0.25
CA ALA A 33 0.96 -0.83 0.98
C ALA A 33 -0.06 0.16 1.51
N ALA A 34 0.29 1.44 1.57
CA ALA A 34 -0.63 2.47 2.07
C ALA A 34 -1.89 2.54 1.22
N LYS A 35 -1.73 2.53 -0.10
CA LYS A 35 -2.88 2.53 -1.01
C LYS A 35 -3.74 1.29 -0.78
N GLY A 36 -3.11 0.13 -0.63
CA GLY A 36 -3.85 -1.11 -0.40
C GLY A 36 -4.70 -1.05 0.86
N TYR A 37 -4.16 -0.50 1.94
CA TYR A 37 -4.93 -0.37 3.17
C TYR A 37 -6.12 0.58 2.98
N TYR A 38 -5.93 1.69 2.30
CA TYR A 38 -7.03 2.61 2.06
C TYR A 38 -8.06 2.06 1.07
N ASP A 39 -7.62 1.25 0.12
CA ASP A 39 -8.55 0.56 -0.77
C ASP A 39 -9.49 -0.37 0.01
N LEU A 40 -9.00 -0.95 1.11
CA LEU A 40 -9.84 -1.77 1.97
C LEU A 40 -11.00 -0.96 2.58
N LEU A 41 -10.77 0.31 2.89
CA LEU A 41 -11.84 1.17 3.36
C LEU A 41 -12.92 1.35 2.29
N LEU A 42 -12.52 1.52 1.05
CA LEU A 42 -13.46 1.68 -0.05
C LEU A 42 -14.29 0.42 -0.26
N GLU A 43 -13.70 -0.74 0.04
CA GLU A 43 -14.36 -2.03 -0.11
C GLU A 43 -15.18 -2.43 1.11
N GLY A 44 -15.16 -1.63 2.16
CA GLY A 44 -15.88 -1.95 3.39
C GLY A 44 -15.23 -3.02 4.25
N LYS A 45 -13.94 -3.28 4.02
CA LYS A 45 -13.20 -4.30 4.77
C LYS A 45 -12.49 -3.67 5.96
N TYR A 46 -13.26 -3.24 6.92
CA TYR A 46 -12.75 -2.46 8.06
C TYR A 46 -11.85 -3.26 8.98
N GLU A 47 -12.15 -4.55 9.17
CA GLU A 47 -11.30 -5.42 9.98
C GLU A 47 -9.92 -5.53 9.39
N GLU A 48 -9.82 -5.74 8.08
CA GLU A 48 -8.54 -5.86 7.41
C GLU A 48 -7.76 -4.55 7.42
N TYR A 49 -8.48 -3.42 7.29
CA TYR A 49 -7.86 -2.11 7.38
C TYR A 49 -7.21 -1.91 8.76
N VAL A 50 -7.95 -2.22 9.81
CA VAL A 50 -7.43 -2.08 11.19
C VAL A 50 -6.23 -2.99 11.41
N ALA A 51 -6.26 -4.19 10.83
CA ALA A 51 -5.13 -5.11 10.93
C ALA A 51 -3.86 -4.58 10.26
N GLY A 52 -4.01 -3.58 9.39
CA GLY A 52 -2.87 -2.95 8.72
C GLY A 52 -2.07 -1.99 9.59
N PHE A 53 -2.55 -1.67 10.79
CA PHE A 53 -1.80 -0.83 11.71
C PHE A 53 -0.77 -1.63 12.49
N ASN A 54 0.38 -1.00 12.73
CA ASN A 54 1.41 -1.60 13.56
C ASN A 54 0.98 -1.49 15.01
N GLN A 55 0.74 -2.63 15.64
CA GLN A 55 0.32 -2.68 17.03
C GLN A 55 1.31 -3.55 17.79
N PRO A 56 2.33 -2.94 18.36
CA PRO A 56 3.40 -3.70 19.03
C PRO A 56 2.93 -4.44 20.27
N TYR A 57 1.78 -4.11 20.80
CA TYR A 57 1.23 -4.74 22.00
C TYR A 57 -0.08 -5.40 21.67
N ARG A 58 -0.41 -6.42 22.47
CA ARG A 58 -1.73 -7.03 22.37
C ARG A 58 -2.76 -6.01 22.81
N ILE A 59 -3.76 -5.75 21.98
CA ILE A 59 -4.81 -4.80 22.33
C ILE A 59 -6.04 -5.56 22.82
N PRO A 60 -6.79 -4.99 23.76
CA PRO A 60 -8.03 -5.59 24.23
C PRO A 60 -9.05 -5.71 23.09
N LYS A 61 -9.91 -6.72 23.18
CA LYS A 61 -10.93 -6.94 22.15
C LYS A 61 -11.85 -5.73 21.99
N GLY A 62 -12.24 -5.12 23.09
CA GLY A 62 -13.11 -3.95 23.02
C GLY A 62 -12.48 -2.78 22.30
N TYR A 63 -11.18 -2.60 22.46
CA TYR A 63 -10.45 -1.55 21.76
C TYR A 63 -10.38 -1.84 20.25
N HIS A 64 -10.15 -3.09 19.90
CA HIS A 64 -10.11 -3.49 18.49
C HIS A 64 -11.46 -3.21 17.83
N GLU A 65 -12.54 -3.58 18.50
CA GLU A 65 -13.89 -3.33 17.98
C GLU A 65 -14.15 -1.83 17.80
N GLN A 66 -13.63 -1.01 18.72
CA GLN A 66 -13.76 0.43 18.60
C GLN A 66 -13.01 0.97 17.40
N LEU A 67 -11.82 0.45 17.10
CA LEU A 67 -11.07 0.86 15.94
C LEU A 67 -11.80 0.52 14.64
N VAL A 68 -12.42 -0.65 14.60
CA VAL A 68 -13.21 -1.07 13.44
C VAL A 68 -14.42 -0.14 13.27
N LEU A 69 -15.10 0.16 14.35
CA LEU A 69 -16.24 1.07 14.32
C LEU A 69 -15.81 2.48 13.87
N ASN A 70 -14.68 2.94 14.36
CA ASN A 70 -14.16 4.25 13.96
C ASN A 70 -13.89 4.31 12.44
N ALA A 71 -13.35 3.24 11.87
CA ALA A 71 -13.10 3.17 10.43
C ALA A 71 -14.43 3.24 9.66
N GLU A 72 -15.42 2.51 10.12
CA GLU A 72 -16.74 2.51 9.49
C GLU A 72 -17.37 3.90 9.56
N MET A 73 -17.28 4.55 10.71
CA MET A 73 -17.84 5.89 10.89
C MET A 73 -17.13 6.91 10.00
N TYR A 74 -15.82 6.76 9.83
CA TYR A 74 -15.06 7.63 8.95
C TYR A 74 -15.58 7.53 7.51
N VAL A 75 -15.78 6.32 7.03
CA VAL A 75 -16.29 6.10 5.67
C VAL A 75 -17.69 6.65 5.51
N GLU A 76 -18.55 6.47 6.52
CA GLU A 76 -19.90 7.02 6.49
C GLU A 76 -19.89 8.55 6.43
N GLN A 77 -18.98 9.16 7.17
CA GLN A 77 -18.85 10.61 7.15
C GLN A 77 -18.45 11.11 5.76
N GLN A 78 -17.51 10.41 5.12
CA GLN A 78 -17.11 10.78 3.75
C GLN A 78 -18.28 10.61 2.79
N GLN A 79 -19.13 9.61 3.01
CA GLN A 79 -20.31 9.43 2.18
C GLN A 79 -21.25 10.61 2.29
N LYS A 80 -21.45 11.13 3.51
CA LYS A 80 -22.34 12.25 3.72
C LYS A 80 -21.76 13.57 3.20
N GLU A 81 -20.47 13.78 3.41
CA GLU A 81 -19.87 15.09 3.11
C GLU A 81 -19.41 15.22 1.67
N HIS A 82 -19.00 14.12 1.05
CA HIS A 82 -18.36 14.15 -0.27
C HIS A 82 -18.90 13.12 -1.24
N ALA A 83 -20.03 12.52 -0.95
CA ALA A 83 -20.62 11.45 -1.75
C ALA A 83 -19.70 10.23 -1.85
N GLY A 84 -18.90 10.02 -0.81
CA GLY A 84 -18.08 8.83 -0.66
C GLY A 84 -16.71 8.90 -1.28
N MET A 85 -15.82 8.06 -0.78
CA MET A 85 -14.49 7.92 -1.35
C MET A 85 -14.58 6.99 -2.55
N LYS A 86 -14.03 7.38 -3.69
CA LYS A 86 -14.16 6.62 -4.93
C LYS A 86 -12.85 6.03 -5.43
N LYS A 87 -11.73 6.70 -5.17
CA LYS A 87 -10.46 6.24 -5.71
C LYS A 87 -9.30 6.73 -4.85
N ILE A 88 -8.29 5.88 -4.72
CA ILE A 88 -7.06 6.21 -3.99
C ILE A 88 -5.91 6.13 -4.98
N ASP A 89 -5.11 7.20 -5.05
CA ASP A 89 -3.90 7.22 -5.86
C ASP A 89 -2.70 7.59 -4.99
N VAL A 90 -1.55 7.01 -5.29
CA VAL A 90 -0.30 7.39 -4.64
C VAL A 90 0.27 8.60 -5.37
N LEU A 91 0.44 9.70 -4.66
CA LEU A 91 1.04 10.90 -5.23
C LEU A 91 2.56 10.87 -5.09
N ASN A 92 3.03 10.49 -3.91
CA ASN A 92 4.44 10.51 -3.59
C ASN A 92 4.67 9.71 -2.32
N ALA A 93 5.93 9.39 -2.04
CA ALA A 93 6.30 8.77 -0.78
C ALA A 93 7.73 9.17 -0.45
N LYS A 94 8.01 9.34 0.83
CA LYS A 94 9.34 9.68 1.34
C LYS A 94 9.71 8.66 2.40
N ALA A 95 10.81 7.95 2.19
CA ALA A 95 11.24 6.92 3.12
C ALA A 95 12.55 7.31 3.79
N ASP A 96 12.65 6.95 5.06
CA ASP A 96 13.90 6.95 5.79
C ASP A 96 14.23 5.49 6.05
N THR A 97 15.07 4.92 5.18
CA THR A 97 15.35 3.49 5.23
C THR A 97 16.13 3.08 6.48
N ALA A 98 16.95 3.99 7.01
CA ALA A 98 17.70 3.69 8.22
C ALA A 98 16.78 3.51 9.42
N ARG A 99 15.67 4.23 9.46
CA ARG A 99 14.70 4.15 10.54
C ARG A 99 13.52 3.25 10.22
N HIS A 100 13.48 2.71 9.01
CA HIS A 100 12.38 1.84 8.56
C HIS A 100 11.01 2.50 8.63
N VAL A 101 10.95 3.78 8.27
CA VAL A 101 9.68 4.52 8.25
C VAL A 101 9.52 5.23 6.92
N ALA A 102 8.28 5.58 6.61
CA ALA A 102 7.96 6.33 5.41
C ALA A 102 6.72 7.16 5.63
N ASP A 103 6.60 8.25 4.87
CA ASP A 103 5.37 9.01 4.77
C ASP A 103 4.87 8.85 3.35
N VAL A 104 3.65 8.37 3.21
CA VAL A 104 3.04 8.18 1.90
C VAL A 104 1.95 9.21 1.71
N PHE A 105 2.00 9.91 0.58
CA PHE A 105 1.03 10.93 0.24
C PHE A 105 0.05 10.33 -0.75
N LEU A 106 -1.19 10.19 -0.32
CA LEU A 106 -2.26 9.63 -1.12
C LEU A 106 -3.22 10.73 -1.55
N GLN A 107 -3.81 10.58 -2.71
CA GLN A 107 -4.91 11.42 -3.13
C GLN A 107 -6.20 10.61 -3.08
N VAL A 108 -7.18 11.14 -2.35
CA VAL A 108 -8.50 10.55 -2.28
C VAL A 108 -9.41 11.34 -3.22
N ALA A 109 -10.00 10.65 -4.17
CA ALA A 109 -11.00 11.24 -5.05
C ALA A 109 -12.37 10.88 -4.54
N TYR A 110 -13.24 11.86 -4.42
CA TYR A 110 -14.58 11.70 -3.86
C TYR A 110 -15.65 11.71 -4.93
N GLY A 111 -16.83 11.23 -4.56
CA GLY A 111 -17.95 11.16 -5.48
C GLY A 111 -18.51 12.51 -5.92
N ASP A 112 -18.22 13.56 -5.16
CA ASP A 112 -18.62 14.92 -5.50
C ASP A 112 -17.61 15.65 -6.39
N SER A 113 -16.65 14.91 -6.95
CA SER A 113 -15.60 15.43 -7.84
C SER A 113 -14.49 16.22 -7.13
N THR A 114 -14.52 16.28 -5.81
CA THR A 114 -13.43 16.90 -5.06
C THR A 114 -12.34 15.87 -4.76
N LYS A 115 -11.15 16.37 -4.44
CA LYS A 115 -10.00 15.54 -4.12
C LYS A 115 -9.30 16.09 -2.91
N GLU A 116 -8.69 15.20 -2.14
CA GLU A 116 -7.97 15.57 -0.93
C GLU A 116 -6.68 14.80 -0.85
N GLN A 117 -5.61 15.47 -0.42
CA GLN A 117 -4.35 14.81 -0.18
C GLN A 117 -4.24 14.46 1.31
N ILE A 118 -3.89 13.22 1.59
CA ILE A 118 -3.68 12.77 2.97
C ILE A 118 -2.27 12.18 3.08
N VAL A 119 -1.75 12.19 4.31
CA VAL A 119 -0.43 11.61 4.60
C VAL A 119 -0.65 10.38 5.47
N VAL A 120 -0.06 9.27 5.06
CA VAL A 120 -0.15 8.02 5.81
C VAL A 120 1.24 7.67 6.30
N PRO A 121 1.49 7.81 7.62
CA PRO A 121 2.77 7.38 8.18
C PRO A 121 2.86 5.87 8.17
N MET A 122 3.99 5.34 7.72
CA MET A 122 4.21 3.91 7.58
C MET A 122 5.47 3.50 8.33
N VAL A 123 5.50 2.25 8.75
CA VAL A 123 6.68 1.64 9.37
C VAL A 123 6.87 0.25 8.80
N GLU A 124 8.11 -0.11 8.55
CA GLU A 124 8.44 -1.45 8.07
C GLU A 124 8.76 -2.34 9.25
N VAL A 125 8.03 -3.44 9.38
CA VAL A 125 8.19 -4.41 10.46
C VAL A 125 8.33 -5.77 9.84
N LYS A 126 9.48 -6.41 10.03
CA LYS A 126 9.73 -7.76 9.50
C LYS A 126 9.46 -7.85 8.01
N GLY A 127 9.86 -6.84 7.26
CA GLY A 127 9.70 -6.82 5.83
C GLY A 127 8.32 -6.39 5.33
N GLU A 128 7.41 -6.07 6.22
CA GLU A 128 6.08 -5.62 5.83
C GLU A 128 5.87 -4.16 6.20
N TRP A 129 5.28 -3.42 5.29
CA TRP A 129 4.91 -2.03 5.56
C TRP A 129 3.54 -1.98 6.22
N LYS A 130 3.50 -1.34 7.39
CA LYS A 130 2.26 -1.17 8.15
C LYS A 130 2.04 0.30 8.45
N MET A 131 0.78 0.67 8.70
CA MET A 131 0.46 2.03 9.12
C MET A 131 0.86 2.23 10.57
N ARG A 132 1.35 3.43 10.90
CA ARG A 132 1.68 3.80 12.28
C ARG A 132 0.51 4.41 13.00
#